data_ca64ce8d6fff4020ba3684a158c46ea7
#
_entry.id   ca64ce8d6fff4020ba3684a158c46ea7
#
_cell.length_a   1.000
_cell.length_b   1.000
_cell.length_c   1.000
_cell.angle_alpha   90.00
_cell.angle_beta   90.00
_cell.angle_gamma   90.00
#
_symmetry.space_group_name_H-M   'P 1'
#
loop_
_entity.id
_entity.type
_entity.pdbx_description
1 polymer ?
#
loop_
_entity_poly.entity_id
_entity_poly.type
_entity_poly.pdbx_seq_one_letter_code
_entity_poly.pdbx_strand_id
1 'polypeptide(L)'
;GLSRIMLQTDDIKQVVALAEQGDISNIDVQIGDISPRPLPGLPKEATASLFGNAKSNASREDIALGILTTVLQTIGSSCILASLESGIKEYVLIGNLTLLPQCRQIFPAMEKLYGVKFIIPKYSEFCTAIGAALDYIK
;
A
#
# COMPACT_ATOMS: atom_id res chain seq x y z
N GLY A 1 3.91 6.53 -13.80
CA GLY A 1 4.96 5.69 -14.38
C GLY A 1 4.46 4.31 -14.73
N LEU A 2 4.36 3.39 -13.75
CA LEU A 2 3.93 2.00 -13.98
C LEU A 2 2.54 1.90 -14.64
N SER A 3 1.57 2.69 -14.20
CA SER A 3 0.23 2.72 -14.78
C SER A 3 0.23 3.10 -16.26
N ARG A 4 1.09 4.04 -16.65
CA ARG A 4 1.23 4.43 -18.05
C ARG A 4 1.78 3.30 -18.93
N ILE A 5 2.74 2.55 -18.40
CA ILE A 5 3.37 1.43 -19.13
C ILE A 5 2.42 0.22 -19.19
N MET A 6 1.83 -0.16 -18.05
CA MET A 6 1.07 -1.40 -17.91
C MET A 6 -0.42 -1.25 -18.25
N LEU A 7 -1.01 -0.07 -18.01
CA LEU A 7 -2.43 0.21 -18.20
C LEU A 7 -2.72 1.21 -19.33
N GLN A 8 -1.67 1.81 -19.90
CA GLN A 8 -1.76 2.85 -20.92
C GLN A 8 -2.59 4.07 -20.47
N THR A 9 -2.54 4.38 -19.16
CA THR A 9 -3.18 5.55 -18.57
C THR A 9 -2.30 6.17 -17.50
N ASP A 10 -2.34 7.50 -17.38
CA ASP A 10 -1.73 8.29 -16.30
C ASP A 10 -2.78 9.01 -15.43
N ASP A 11 -4.07 8.82 -15.73
CA ASP A 11 -5.16 9.31 -14.90
C ASP A 11 -5.30 8.45 -13.65
N ILE A 12 -4.92 9.02 -12.50
CA ILE A 12 -5.00 8.34 -11.20
C ILE A 12 -6.43 7.92 -10.84
N LYS A 13 -7.45 8.69 -11.24
CA LYS A 13 -8.85 8.36 -10.96
C LYS A 13 -9.26 7.08 -11.69
N GLN A 14 -8.81 6.93 -12.93
CA GLN A 14 -9.04 5.72 -13.71
C GLN A 14 -8.31 4.52 -13.09
N VAL A 15 -7.06 4.70 -12.66
CA VAL A 15 -6.30 3.63 -12.00
C VAL A 15 -6.99 3.19 -10.71
N VAL A 16 -7.48 4.12 -9.90
CA VAL A 16 -8.21 3.81 -8.65
C VAL A 16 -9.49 3.05 -8.94
N ALA A 17 -10.29 3.51 -9.90
CA ALA A 17 -11.55 2.86 -10.27
C ALA A 17 -11.34 1.42 -10.78
N LEU A 18 -10.28 1.18 -11.55
CA LEU A 18 -9.87 -0.17 -11.94
C LEU A 18 -9.49 -1.00 -10.71
N ALA A 19 -8.62 -0.48 -9.86
CA ALA A 19 -8.11 -1.20 -8.70
C ALA A 19 -9.20 -1.59 -7.69
N GLU A 20 -10.31 -0.86 -7.61
CA GLU A 20 -11.46 -1.21 -6.75
C GLU A 20 -12.16 -2.51 -7.18
N GLN A 21 -11.96 -2.95 -8.42
CA GLN A 21 -12.55 -4.16 -9.00
C GLN A 21 -11.55 -5.30 -9.12
N GLY A 22 -10.27 -5.07 -8.79
CA GLY A 22 -9.19 -6.05 -8.94
C GLY A 22 -9.14 -7.06 -7.80
N ASP A 23 -8.54 -8.21 -8.11
CA ASP A 23 -8.20 -9.25 -7.13
C ASP A 23 -6.67 -9.41 -7.07
N ILE A 24 -6.10 -9.10 -5.90
CA ILE A 24 -4.64 -9.13 -5.70
C ILE A 24 -4.07 -10.55 -5.79
N SER A 25 -4.86 -11.58 -5.54
CA SER A 25 -4.42 -12.98 -5.63
C SER A 25 -4.06 -13.40 -7.07
N ASN A 26 -4.52 -12.65 -8.08
CA ASN A 26 -4.16 -12.87 -9.48
C ASN A 26 -2.80 -12.25 -9.84
N ILE A 27 -2.26 -11.41 -8.99
CA ILE A 27 -1.03 -10.63 -9.24
C ILE A 27 0.09 -11.02 -8.29
N ASP A 28 -0.20 -11.08 -6.98
CA ASP A 28 0.80 -11.36 -5.96
C ASP A 28 0.85 -12.85 -5.61
N VAL A 29 2.04 -13.33 -5.24
CA VAL A 29 2.15 -14.59 -4.50
C VAL A 29 1.85 -14.28 -3.04
N GLN A 30 0.90 -15.00 -2.47
CA GLN A 30 0.53 -14.90 -1.05
C GLN A 30 1.18 -16.01 -0.22
N ILE A 31 1.22 -15.86 1.09
CA ILE A 31 1.75 -16.89 2.01
C ILE A 31 1.00 -18.21 1.84
N GLY A 32 -0.33 -18.17 1.61
CA GLY A 32 -1.15 -19.35 1.38
C GLY A 32 -0.77 -20.14 0.12
N ASP A 33 -0.15 -19.49 -0.88
CA ASP A 33 0.27 -20.16 -2.13
C ASP A 33 1.55 -20.99 -1.94
N ILE A 34 2.39 -20.59 -0.98
CA ILE A 34 3.69 -21.23 -0.73
C ILE A 34 3.70 -22.11 0.52
N SER A 35 2.74 -21.96 1.41
CA SER A 35 2.64 -22.77 2.62
C SER A 35 1.22 -23.32 2.80
N PRO A 36 1.03 -24.65 2.63
CA PRO A 36 -0.27 -25.29 2.86
C PRO A 36 -0.66 -25.35 4.35
N ARG A 37 0.30 -25.10 5.25
CA ARG A 37 0.07 -25.08 6.70
C ARG A 37 0.08 -23.63 7.21
N PRO A 38 -0.82 -23.28 8.15
CA PRO A 38 -0.78 -21.97 8.79
C PRO A 38 0.59 -21.69 9.41
N LEU A 39 1.13 -20.51 9.15
CA LEU A 39 2.36 -20.04 9.76
C LEU A 39 2.02 -19.09 10.92
N PRO A 40 2.53 -19.33 12.13
CA PRO A 40 2.26 -18.46 13.28
C PRO A 40 2.64 -17.00 12.97
N GLY A 41 1.70 -16.09 13.19
CA GLY A 41 1.93 -14.65 12.97
C GLY A 41 1.87 -14.18 11.50
N LEU A 42 1.72 -15.09 10.53
CA LEU A 42 1.63 -14.76 9.10
C LEU A 42 0.25 -15.16 8.56
N PRO A 43 -0.65 -14.21 8.26
CA PRO A 43 -1.90 -14.50 7.57
C PRO A 43 -1.63 -15.09 6.19
N LYS A 44 -2.48 -16.02 5.76
CA LYS A 44 -2.35 -16.66 4.43
C LYS A 44 -2.49 -15.66 3.26
N GLU A 45 -3.21 -14.57 3.49
CA GLU A 45 -3.44 -13.48 2.54
C GLU A 45 -2.28 -12.47 2.50
N ALA A 46 -1.28 -12.59 3.39
CA ALA A 46 -0.12 -11.71 3.37
C ALA A 46 0.69 -11.92 2.09
N THR A 47 1.12 -10.83 1.47
CA THR A 47 1.95 -10.86 0.26
C THR A 47 3.34 -11.42 0.58
N ALA A 48 3.72 -12.48 -0.13
CA ALA A 48 5.06 -13.04 -0.11
C ALA A 48 5.92 -12.47 -1.25
N SER A 49 5.33 -12.20 -2.40
CA SER A 49 6.03 -11.61 -3.54
C SER A 49 5.08 -10.73 -4.36
N LEU A 50 5.39 -9.43 -4.38
CA LEU A 50 4.67 -8.46 -5.21
C LEU A 50 4.83 -8.81 -6.69
N PHE A 51 3.73 -8.84 -7.42
CA PHE A 51 3.68 -9.25 -8.83
C PHE A 51 4.23 -10.66 -9.11
N GLY A 52 4.47 -11.47 -8.09
CA GLY A 52 5.08 -12.80 -8.26
C GLY A 52 4.17 -13.84 -8.93
N ASN A 53 2.86 -13.60 -8.97
CA ASN A 53 1.86 -14.49 -9.62
C ASN A 53 1.26 -13.85 -10.88
N ALA A 54 1.76 -12.69 -11.32
CA ALA A 54 1.21 -12.01 -12.48
C ALA A 54 1.27 -12.88 -13.74
N LYS A 55 0.11 -13.27 -14.25
CA LYS A 55 -0.04 -14.10 -15.46
C LYS A 55 -0.25 -13.21 -16.68
N SER A 56 0.03 -13.77 -17.86
CA SER A 56 -0.18 -13.07 -19.13
C SER A 56 -1.64 -12.66 -19.40
N ASN A 57 -2.59 -13.26 -18.70
CA ASN A 57 -4.03 -12.98 -18.78
C ASN A 57 -4.57 -12.20 -17.58
N ALA A 58 -3.69 -11.64 -16.73
CA ALA A 58 -4.13 -10.77 -15.65
C ALA A 58 -4.97 -9.61 -16.18
N SER A 59 -6.08 -9.33 -15.51
CA SER A 59 -6.97 -8.24 -15.91
C SER A 59 -6.34 -6.87 -15.67
N ARG A 60 -6.87 -5.83 -16.31
CA ARG A 60 -6.42 -4.45 -16.08
C ARG A 60 -6.71 -4.00 -14.64
N GLU A 61 -7.80 -4.51 -14.09
CA GLU A 61 -8.27 -4.28 -12.72
C GLU A 61 -7.26 -4.87 -11.72
N ASP A 62 -6.85 -6.12 -11.92
CA ASP A 62 -5.86 -6.80 -11.09
C ASP A 62 -4.51 -6.08 -11.14
N ILE A 63 -4.06 -5.71 -12.33
CA ILE A 63 -2.80 -4.97 -12.53
C ILE A 63 -2.86 -3.61 -11.82
N ALA A 64 -3.98 -2.89 -11.92
CA ALA A 64 -4.15 -1.61 -11.26
C ALA A 64 -4.05 -1.76 -9.72
N LEU A 65 -4.73 -2.76 -9.16
CA LEU A 65 -4.64 -3.08 -7.73
C LEU A 65 -3.21 -3.47 -7.34
N GLY A 66 -2.55 -4.32 -8.12
CA GLY A 66 -1.16 -4.70 -7.90
C GLY A 66 -0.20 -3.51 -7.86
N ILE A 67 -0.35 -2.55 -8.77
CA ILE A 67 0.45 -1.31 -8.79
C ILE A 67 0.26 -0.51 -7.50
N LEU A 68 -1.00 -0.27 -7.08
CA LEU A 68 -1.28 0.50 -5.87
C LEU A 68 -0.82 -0.24 -4.61
N THR A 69 -1.04 -1.55 -4.53
CA THR A 69 -0.57 -2.40 -3.44
C THR A 69 0.95 -2.34 -3.31
N THR A 70 1.67 -2.47 -4.42
CA THR A 70 3.14 -2.38 -4.44
C THR A 70 3.62 -1.06 -3.87
N VAL A 71 3.05 0.07 -4.30
CA VAL A 71 3.46 1.39 -3.83
C VAL A 71 3.18 1.55 -2.34
N LEU A 72 1.96 1.23 -1.88
CA LEU A 72 1.56 1.43 -0.50
C LEU A 72 2.29 0.48 0.46
N GLN A 73 2.46 -0.79 0.11
CA GLN A 73 3.25 -1.73 0.92
C GLN A 73 4.73 -1.35 0.97
N THR A 74 5.31 -0.84 -0.13
CA THR A 74 6.69 -0.35 -0.15
C THR A 74 6.86 0.84 0.79
N ILE A 75 5.93 1.79 0.79
CA ILE A 75 5.96 2.93 1.72
C ILE A 75 5.92 2.43 3.17
N GLY A 76 4.95 1.59 3.51
CA GLY A 76 4.81 1.06 4.86
C GLY A 76 6.02 0.26 5.32
N SER A 77 6.52 -0.65 4.48
CA SER A 77 7.71 -1.46 4.79
C SER A 77 8.96 -0.60 4.95
N SER A 78 9.13 0.42 4.10
CA SER A 78 10.26 1.35 4.21
C SER A 78 10.24 2.13 5.52
N CYS A 79 9.07 2.61 5.96
CA CYS A 79 8.92 3.27 7.26
C CYS A 79 9.32 2.35 8.42
N ILE A 80 8.82 1.11 8.40
CA ILE A 80 9.10 0.11 9.44
C ILE A 80 10.59 -0.22 9.48
N LEU A 81 11.20 -0.52 8.32
CA LEU A 81 12.61 -0.89 8.24
C LEU A 81 13.53 0.26 8.65
N ALA A 82 13.23 1.49 8.22
CA ALA A 82 14.04 2.67 8.56
C ALA A 82 14.04 3.01 10.06
N SER A 83 13.06 2.52 10.81
CA SER A 83 12.90 2.85 12.23
C SER A 83 13.04 1.66 13.17
N LEU A 84 13.49 0.51 12.68
CA LEU A 84 13.63 -0.71 13.49
C LEU A 84 14.47 -0.48 14.76
N GLU A 85 15.62 0.17 14.63
CA GLU A 85 16.52 0.43 15.75
C GLU A 85 15.96 1.47 16.73
N SER A 86 15.12 2.39 16.26
CA SER A 86 14.51 3.44 17.07
C SER A 86 13.34 2.96 17.90
N GLY A 87 12.82 1.76 17.65
CA GLY A 87 11.65 1.20 18.33
C GLY A 87 10.34 1.95 18.05
N ILE A 88 10.30 2.80 17.02
CA ILE A 88 9.10 3.53 16.60
C ILE A 88 8.04 2.55 16.13
N LYS A 89 6.81 2.73 16.61
CA LYS A 89 5.65 1.88 16.28
C LYS A 89 4.47 2.64 15.69
N GLU A 90 4.55 3.97 15.65
CA GLU A 90 3.48 4.81 15.10
C GLU A 90 4.05 5.67 13.97
N TYR A 91 3.39 5.63 12.81
CA TYR A 91 3.79 6.34 11.60
C TYR A 91 2.66 7.25 11.14
N VAL A 92 2.96 8.51 10.93
CA VAL A 92 2.00 9.48 10.37
C VAL A 92 2.19 9.54 8.87
N LEU A 93 1.14 9.19 8.13
CA LEU A 93 1.13 9.21 6.67
C LEU A 93 0.50 10.51 6.17
N ILE A 94 1.22 11.24 5.33
CA ILE A 94 0.77 12.52 4.76
C ILE A 94 0.95 12.52 3.24
N GLY A 95 0.30 13.47 2.57
CA GLY A 95 0.37 13.65 1.13
C GLY A 95 -0.80 13.01 0.38
N ASN A 96 -0.88 13.27 -0.93
CA ASN A 96 -2.03 12.90 -1.77
C ASN A 96 -2.30 11.40 -1.85
N LEU A 97 -1.29 10.54 -1.69
CA LEU A 97 -1.49 9.08 -1.73
C LEU A 97 -2.38 8.59 -0.58
N THR A 98 -2.46 9.32 0.53
CA THR A 98 -3.31 8.95 1.67
C THR A 98 -4.81 9.06 1.36
N LEU A 99 -5.18 9.72 0.26
CA LEU A 99 -6.57 9.83 -0.22
C LEU A 99 -7.04 8.58 -0.96
N LEU A 100 -6.14 7.68 -1.30
CA LEU A 100 -6.48 6.45 -2.02
C LEU A 100 -7.34 5.52 -1.15
N PRO A 101 -8.48 5.01 -1.64
CA PRO A 101 -9.33 4.08 -0.90
C PRO A 101 -8.57 2.83 -0.43
N GLN A 102 -7.59 2.36 -1.20
CA GLN A 102 -6.76 1.19 -0.91
C GLN A 102 -5.94 1.34 0.38
N CYS A 103 -5.64 2.57 0.82
CA CYS A 103 -4.99 2.80 2.11
C CYS A 103 -5.78 2.20 3.29
N ARG A 104 -7.12 2.17 3.19
CA ARG A 104 -8.00 1.64 4.24
C ARG A 104 -7.97 0.12 4.36
N GLN A 105 -7.40 -0.57 3.39
CA GLN A 105 -7.25 -2.03 3.40
C GLN A 105 -5.79 -2.43 3.67
N ILE A 106 -4.86 -1.78 2.99
CA ILE A 106 -3.45 -2.15 2.99
C ILE A 106 -2.78 -1.82 4.33
N PHE A 107 -2.92 -0.58 4.82
CA PHE A 107 -2.26 -0.20 6.07
C PHE A 107 -2.78 -0.96 7.30
N PRO A 108 -4.09 -1.18 7.51
CA PRO A 108 -4.56 -2.03 8.62
C PRO A 108 -4.07 -3.48 8.55
N ALA A 109 -3.92 -4.04 7.35
CA ALA A 109 -3.32 -5.37 7.20
C ALA A 109 -1.84 -5.38 7.61
N MET A 110 -1.08 -4.34 7.24
CA MET A 110 0.30 -4.18 7.66
C MET A 110 0.44 -3.90 9.17
N GLU A 111 -0.46 -3.11 9.77
CA GLU A 111 -0.51 -2.88 11.23
C GLU A 111 -0.61 -4.20 11.98
N LYS A 112 -1.53 -5.05 11.56
CA LYS A 112 -1.73 -6.37 12.16
C LYS A 112 -0.51 -7.28 11.98
N LEU A 113 0.12 -7.24 10.82
CA LEU A 113 1.27 -8.09 10.50
C LEU A 113 2.52 -7.69 11.28
N TYR A 114 2.79 -6.37 11.38
CA TYR A 114 4.04 -5.86 11.93
C TYR A 114 3.92 -5.33 13.37
N GLY A 115 2.72 -5.30 13.94
CA GLY A 115 2.49 -4.76 15.28
C GLY A 115 2.80 -3.27 15.39
N VAL A 116 2.44 -2.51 14.36
CA VAL A 116 2.64 -1.05 14.25
C VAL A 116 1.32 -0.35 14.02
N LYS A 117 1.34 1.00 13.95
CA LYS A 117 0.18 1.82 13.68
C LYS A 117 0.47 2.84 12.59
N PHE A 118 -0.41 2.96 11.61
CA PHE A 118 -0.37 3.99 10.58
C PHE A 118 -1.50 4.99 10.80
N ILE A 119 -1.17 6.25 10.97
CA ILE A 119 -2.10 7.33 11.28
C ILE A 119 -2.22 8.23 10.05
N ILE A 120 -3.41 8.31 9.46
CA ILE A 120 -3.72 9.26 8.40
C ILE A 120 -4.53 10.40 9.04
N PRO A 121 -3.93 11.57 9.28
CA PRO A 121 -4.63 12.68 9.91
C PRO A 121 -5.67 13.30 8.97
N LYS A 122 -6.62 14.01 9.54
CA LYS A 122 -7.53 14.85 8.75
C LYS A 122 -6.72 15.89 7.97
N TYR A 123 -7.06 16.09 6.71
CA TYR A 123 -6.31 16.97 5.79
C TYR A 123 -4.86 16.52 5.54
N SER A 124 -4.63 15.22 5.55
CA SER A 124 -3.30 14.62 5.33
C SER A 124 -2.62 15.11 4.05
N GLU A 125 -3.38 15.41 3.01
CA GLU A 125 -2.91 15.95 1.73
C GLU A 125 -2.35 17.37 1.83
N PHE A 126 -2.76 18.13 2.84
CA PHE A 126 -2.31 19.51 3.09
C PHE A 126 -1.31 19.65 4.25
N CYS A 127 -0.96 18.56 4.93
CA CYS A 127 -0.13 18.61 6.14
C CYS A 127 1.20 19.35 5.92
N THR A 128 1.85 19.19 4.78
CA THR A 128 3.11 19.89 4.47
C THR A 128 2.89 21.41 4.38
N ALA A 129 1.83 21.84 3.68
CA ALA A 129 1.50 23.27 3.55
C ALA A 129 1.07 23.88 4.90
N ILE A 130 0.28 23.12 5.68
CA ILE A 130 -0.13 23.54 7.03
C ILE A 130 1.11 23.70 7.94
N GLY A 131 2.03 22.73 7.90
CA GLY A 131 3.26 22.79 8.68
C GLY A 131 4.13 24.00 8.32
N ALA A 132 4.31 24.27 7.04
CA ALA A 132 5.04 25.45 6.58
C ALA A 132 4.39 26.78 7.02
N ALA A 133 3.06 26.86 6.94
CA ALA A 133 2.33 28.04 7.41
C ALA A 133 2.47 28.27 8.92
N LEU A 134 2.38 27.18 9.70
CA LEU A 134 2.54 27.26 11.17
C LEU A 134 3.95 27.66 11.58
N ASP A 135 4.98 27.25 10.86
CA ASP A 135 6.36 27.65 11.14
C ASP A 135 6.61 29.13 10.83
N TYR A 136 5.95 29.65 9.81
CA TYR A 136 6.05 31.08 9.44
C TYR A 136 5.38 32.03 10.46
N ILE A 137 4.39 31.55 11.23
CA ILE A 137 3.64 32.34 12.20
C ILE A 137 4.35 32.38 13.58
N LYS A 138 5.34 31.54 13.81
CA LYS A 138 6.18 31.57 15.03
C LYS A 138 7.21 32.68 14.96
#